data_3e7500d40ee7387d2120465ff994526a
#
_entry.id   3e7500d40ee7387d2120465ff994526a
#
_cell.length_a   1.000
_cell.length_b   1.000
_cell.length_c   1.000
_cell.angle_alpha   90.00
_cell.angle_beta   90.00
_cell.angle_gamma   90.00
#
_symmetry.space_group_name_H-M   'P 1'
#
loop_
_entity.id
_entity.type
_entity.pdbx_description
1 polymer ?
#
loop_
_entity_poly.entity_id
_entity_poly.type
_entity_poly.pdbx_seq_one_letter_code
_entity_poly.pdbx_strand_id
1 'polypeptide(L)'
;TLAAMRGVKAEGGWGVVNTEYCSIHPSSDDVPHPFASLWDEGDVRNMAAMADAVHEHGSLAGTELWYGGIRSSNHHSREVALAPSSFPAAESPWQCAKMDLDDIRTFRGWHRAAALRAKQADLDIVYVYAAHTYILNQFLDRDMNTRTDEYGGTLMQRARLLREVLSETRNAIGDRCGIALRIEVDNEDGGGFEERSELLAALAPMVDLFDVTIADYSQEMGGSRFIKEGSLEPSIAHVRKITGKPVVSVGRFTSPETMLSQVKSGIVDLIGAARPSIADPFLPLKIAEGREDDIRECIGCNICVTHDYTMTPLRCTQNPSMGEEWRRGWHPEMIRPKEEDKHILVVGAGPAGLEAARALGQRGYQVTIADKASEAGGRVARESRLPGLSAWGRVRDWRLLQLNKLPNVSLYLESEMTPETVAELGADHILVTTGSEWLRDLTGRHTLAPFHHPQGCDVLTPDDLMAGRRPKARDVVLFDDDHYYRG
;
A
#
# COMPACT_ATOMS: atom_id res chain seq x y z
N THR A 1 -14.83 -5.00 -7.19
CA THR A 1 -13.99 -4.10 -6.35
C THR A 1 -12.63 -3.92 -7.00
N LEU A 2 -11.91 -5.04 -7.24
CA LEU A 2 -10.57 -5.03 -7.83
C LEU A 2 -10.55 -4.32 -9.19
N ALA A 3 -11.44 -4.68 -10.11
CA ALA A 3 -11.54 -4.08 -11.45
C ALA A 3 -11.68 -2.54 -11.38
N ALA A 4 -12.62 -2.02 -10.57
CA ALA A 4 -12.82 -0.58 -10.46
C ALA A 4 -11.59 0.18 -9.94
N MET A 5 -10.95 -0.35 -8.88
CA MET A 5 -9.75 0.26 -8.30
C MET A 5 -8.57 0.21 -9.29
N ARG A 6 -8.40 -0.88 -10.02
CA ARG A 6 -7.29 -1.05 -10.97
C ARG A 6 -7.52 -0.25 -12.25
N GLY A 7 -8.77 -0.20 -12.74
CA GLY A 7 -9.15 0.62 -13.89
C GLY A 7 -8.85 2.11 -13.67
N VAL A 8 -9.19 2.66 -12.50
CA VAL A 8 -8.89 4.08 -12.16
C VAL A 8 -7.38 4.36 -12.16
N LYS A 9 -6.54 3.39 -11.76
CA LYS A 9 -5.07 3.55 -11.86
C LYS A 9 -4.61 3.55 -13.32
N ALA A 10 -5.13 2.64 -14.13
CA ALA A 10 -4.83 2.61 -15.56
C ALA A 10 -5.25 3.91 -16.26
N GLU A 11 -6.47 4.41 -15.99
CA GLU A 11 -6.96 5.72 -16.43
C GLU A 11 -6.00 6.86 -16.03
N GLY A 12 -5.41 6.76 -14.83
CA GLY A 12 -4.42 7.71 -14.32
C GLY A 12 -3.03 7.61 -14.94
N GLY A 13 -2.83 6.75 -15.95
CA GLY A 13 -1.61 6.67 -16.75
C GLY A 13 -0.55 5.68 -16.24
N TRP A 14 -0.86 4.79 -15.29
CA TRP A 14 0.05 3.71 -14.92
C TRP A 14 0.17 2.70 -16.07
N GLY A 15 1.36 2.54 -16.63
CA GLY A 15 1.59 1.67 -17.78
C GLY A 15 1.42 0.16 -17.51
N VAL A 16 1.62 -0.27 -16.26
CA VAL A 16 1.36 -1.63 -15.79
C VAL A 16 0.56 -1.55 -14.50
N VAL A 17 -0.53 -2.30 -14.42
CA VAL A 17 -1.37 -2.37 -13.22
C VAL A 17 -1.58 -3.83 -12.82
N ASN A 18 -1.09 -4.19 -11.64
CA ASN A 18 -1.14 -5.56 -11.13
C ASN A 18 -2.27 -5.74 -10.12
N THR A 19 -2.64 -7.01 -9.87
CA THR A 19 -3.29 -7.43 -8.63
C THR A 19 -2.33 -7.15 -7.45
N GLU A 20 -2.78 -7.30 -6.25
CA GLU A 20 -1.92 -7.72 -5.14
C GLU A 20 -1.54 -9.19 -5.32
N TYR A 21 -0.88 -9.81 -4.30
CA TYR A 21 -0.67 -11.26 -4.33
C TYR A 21 -1.99 -11.99 -4.62
N CYS A 22 -1.88 -12.99 -5.49
CA CYS A 22 -3.02 -13.78 -5.94
C CYS A 22 -2.79 -15.24 -5.55
N SER A 23 -3.60 -15.76 -4.63
CA SER A 23 -3.45 -17.13 -4.14
C SER A 23 -3.69 -18.14 -5.27
N ILE A 24 -2.81 -19.13 -5.38
CA ILE A 24 -2.87 -20.17 -6.42
C ILE A 24 -3.62 -21.42 -5.99
N HIS A 25 -3.90 -21.57 -4.67
CA HIS A 25 -4.59 -22.75 -4.16
C HIS A 25 -5.25 -22.44 -2.80
N PRO A 26 -6.43 -23.02 -2.48
CA PRO A 26 -7.13 -22.82 -1.21
C PRO A 26 -6.36 -23.21 0.05
N SER A 27 -5.34 -24.07 -0.05
CA SER A 27 -4.47 -24.44 1.07
C SER A 27 -3.48 -23.34 1.46
N SER A 28 -3.57 -22.17 0.86
CA SER A 28 -2.77 -20.99 1.20
C SER A 28 -3.68 -19.80 1.30
N ASP A 29 -4.19 -19.55 2.50
CA ASP A 29 -4.90 -18.33 2.86
C ASP A 29 -4.12 -17.56 3.93
N ASP A 30 -4.07 -16.24 3.78
CA ASP A 30 -3.33 -15.33 4.64
C ASP A 30 -4.26 -14.68 5.67
N VAL A 31 -5.43 -14.27 5.23
CA VAL A 31 -6.38 -13.49 6.02
C VAL A 31 -7.78 -14.08 5.92
N PRO A 32 -8.62 -13.92 6.95
CA PRO A 32 -9.97 -14.47 6.98
C PRO A 32 -10.99 -13.65 6.18
N HIS A 33 -10.60 -13.03 5.09
CA HIS A 33 -11.49 -12.32 4.17
C HIS A 33 -11.12 -12.61 2.70
N PRO A 34 -12.02 -12.40 1.75
CA PRO A 34 -11.75 -12.63 0.34
C PRO A 34 -10.59 -11.75 -0.17
N PHE A 35 -9.63 -12.37 -0.81
CA PHE A 35 -8.50 -11.77 -1.52
C PHE A 35 -8.42 -12.34 -2.95
N ALA A 36 -7.49 -11.83 -3.75
CA ALA A 36 -7.33 -12.29 -5.13
C ALA A 36 -6.93 -13.78 -5.18
N SER A 37 -7.60 -14.54 -6.02
CA SER A 37 -7.35 -15.98 -6.21
C SER A 37 -7.39 -16.37 -7.68
N LEU A 38 -6.66 -17.44 -8.02
CA LEU A 38 -6.71 -18.16 -9.29
C LEU A 38 -6.77 -19.67 -9.03
N TRP A 39 -7.67 -20.09 -8.15
CA TRP A 39 -7.82 -21.47 -7.72
C TRP A 39 -8.50 -22.35 -8.75
N ASP A 40 -9.51 -21.80 -9.41
CA ASP A 40 -10.33 -22.52 -10.38
C ASP A 40 -10.81 -21.62 -11.55
N GLU A 41 -11.64 -22.19 -12.43
CA GLU A 41 -12.17 -21.50 -13.60
C GLU A 41 -13.16 -20.35 -13.24
N GLY A 42 -13.74 -20.38 -12.05
CA GLY A 42 -14.62 -19.30 -11.56
C GLY A 42 -13.85 -17.99 -11.35
N ASP A 43 -12.58 -18.08 -10.95
CA ASP A 43 -11.71 -16.94 -10.73
C ASP A 43 -11.30 -16.24 -12.03
N VAL A 44 -11.20 -16.98 -13.14
CA VAL A 44 -10.82 -16.44 -14.46
C VAL A 44 -11.71 -15.27 -14.87
N ARG A 45 -13.03 -15.38 -14.65
CA ARG A 45 -13.97 -14.31 -14.97
C ARG A 45 -13.70 -13.02 -14.19
N ASN A 46 -13.34 -13.15 -12.92
CA ASN A 46 -13.06 -11.99 -12.07
C ASN A 46 -11.75 -11.30 -12.47
N MET A 47 -10.75 -12.09 -12.84
CA MET A 47 -9.48 -11.57 -13.34
C MET A 47 -9.61 -10.95 -14.73
N ALA A 48 -10.40 -11.56 -15.63
CA ALA A 48 -10.72 -10.98 -16.94
C ALA A 48 -11.40 -9.61 -16.81
N ALA A 49 -12.37 -9.48 -15.90
CA ALA A 49 -13.00 -8.18 -15.65
C ALA A 49 -12.01 -7.11 -15.13
N MET A 50 -10.97 -7.51 -14.42
CA MET A 50 -9.89 -6.60 -14.01
C MET A 50 -8.97 -6.26 -15.19
N ALA A 51 -8.60 -7.26 -15.99
CA ALA A 51 -7.79 -7.05 -17.19
C ALA A 51 -8.49 -6.12 -18.19
N ASP A 52 -9.79 -6.36 -18.47
CA ASP A 52 -10.60 -5.51 -19.34
C ASP A 52 -10.62 -4.05 -18.87
N ALA A 53 -10.84 -3.81 -17.56
CA ALA A 53 -10.86 -2.48 -16.99
C ALA A 53 -9.48 -1.76 -17.07
N VAL A 54 -8.38 -2.50 -17.06
CA VAL A 54 -7.03 -1.98 -17.23
C VAL A 54 -6.73 -1.71 -18.70
N HIS A 55 -7.09 -2.64 -19.59
CA HIS A 55 -6.88 -2.55 -21.02
C HIS A 55 -7.69 -1.43 -21.68
N GLU A 56 -8.86 -1.07 -21.13
CA GLU A 56 -9.69 0.06 -21.60
C GLU A 56 -8.86 1.36 -21.69
N HIS A 57 -7.84 1.50 -20.86
CA HIS A 57 -6.96 2.67 -20.80
C HIS A 57 -5.59 2.43 -21.47
N GLY A 58 -5.38 1.31 -22.15
CA GLY A 58 -4.14 0.99 -22.86
C GLY A 58 -2.98 0.55 -21.96
N SER A 59 -3.25 0.23 -20.70
CA SER A 59 -2.26 -0.28 -19.74
C SER A 59 -2.18 -1.81 -19.80
N LEU A 60 -1.04 -2.37 -19.39
CA LEU A 60 -0.86 -3.82 -19.23
C LEU A 60 -1.38 -4.27 -17.87
N ALA A 61 -2.04 -5.43 -17.86
CA ALA A 61 -2.57 -6.05 -16.64
C ALA A 61 -1.68 -7.22 -16.18
N GLY A 62 -1.34 -7.28 -14.89
CA GLY A 62 -0.53 -8.35 -14.32
C GLY A 62 -1.12 -8.98 -13.07
N THR A 63 -0.59 -10.15 -12.69
CA THR A 63 -0.95 -10.85 -11.45
C THR A 63 0.26 -11.46 -10.78
N GLU A 64 0.32 -11.39 -9.44
CA GLU A 64 1.37 -11.96 -8.61
C GLU A 64 0.92 -13.33 -8.08
N LEU A 65 1.42 -14.44 -8.66
CA LEU A 65 1.07 -15.78 -8.24
C LEU A 65 1.75 -16.13 -6.91
N TRP A 66 0.95 -16.35 -5.89
CA TRP A 66 1.40 -16.44 -4.51
C TRP A 66 1.00 -17.74 -3.81
N TYR A 67 1.92 -18.25 -3.00
CA TYR A 67 1.67 -19.28 -1.98
C TYR A 67 2.52 -18.95 -0.76
N GLY A 68 1.87 -18.73 0.38
CA GLY A 68 2.49 -18.13 1.57
C GLY A 68 3.50 -19.02 2.29
N GLY A 69 3.37 -20.35 2.22
CA GLY A 69 4.22 -21.22 3.04
C GLY A 69 3.99 -20.98 4.53
N ILE A 70 5.05 -20.72 5.29
CA ILE A 70 4.95 -20.40 6.73
C ILE A 70 4.13 -19.14 7.03
N ARG A 71 3.95 -18.25 6.02
CA ARG A 71 3.14 -17.02 6.13
C ARG A 71 1.65 -17.26 5.89
N SER A 72 1.25 -18.48 5.52
CA SER A 72 -0.17 -18.82 5.38
C SER A 72 -0.77 -19.15 6.75
N SER A 73 -1.65 -18.29 7.24
CA SER A 73 -2.35 -18.51 8.50
C SER A 73 -3.36 -19.68 8.43
N ASN A 74 -3.90 -19.92 7.24
CA ASN A 74 -4.85 -20.97 6.91
C ASN A 74 -6.06 -21.06 7.86
N HIS A 75 -6.52 -19.90 8.33
CA HIS A 75 -7.68 -19.83 9.24
C HIS A 75 -8.99 -20.25 8.58
N HIS A 76 -9.13 -20.04 7.29
CA HIS A 76 -10.31 -20.44 6.52
C HIS A 76 -10.26 -21.88 6.06
N SER A 77 -9.19 -22.23 5.33
CA SER A 77 -9.02 -23.57 4.78
C SER A 77 -8.83 -24.62 5.88
N ARG A 78 -8.22 -24.24 7.01
CA ARG A 78 -7.76 -25.13 8.07
C ARG A 78 -6.78 -26.20 7.59
N GLU A 79 -6.17 -25.97 6.44
CA GLU A 79 -5.13 -26.82 5.89
C GLU A 79 -3.80 -26.57 6.64
N VAL A 80 -2.97 -27.59 6.68
CA VAL A 80 -1.63 -27.44 7.25
C VAL A 80 -0.76 -26.67 6.27
N ALA A 81 -0.19 -25.55 6.70
CA ALA A 81 0.75 -24.79 5.87
C ALA A 81 1.97 -25.63 5.50
N LEU A 82 2.40 -25.55 4.26
CA LEU A 82 3.54 -26.29 3.72
C LEU A 82 4.79 -25.40 3.72
N ALA A 83 5.96 -26.01 4.00
CA ALA A 83 7.24 -25.31 4.00
C ALA A 83 8.37 -26.23 3.50
N PRO A 84 9.56 -25.74 3.13
CA PRO A 84 10.67 -26.60 2.74
C PRO A 84 11.12 -27.53 3.88
N SER A 85 10.98 -27.10 5.12
CA SER A 85 11.28 -27.83 6.33
C SER A 85 10.19 -27.58 7.39
N SER A 86 10.18 -28.34 8.47
CA SER A 86 9.18 -28.16 9.54
C SER A 86 9.56 -26.95 10.40
N PHE A 87 8.74 -25.88 10.35
CA PHE A 87 8.90 -24.65 11.11
C PHE A 87 7.60 -24.24 11.79
N PRO A 88 7.65 -23.40 12.85
CA PRO A 88 6.46 -22.71 13.32
C PRO A 88 5.86 -21.84 12.20
N ALA A 89 4.55 -21.90 12.03
CA ALA A 89 3.87 -20.97 11.14
C ALA A 89 4.01 -19.54 11.70
N ALA A 90 4.25 -18.57 10.84
CA ALA A 90 4.41 -17.19 11.27
C ALA A 90 3.11 -16.70 11.95
N GLU A 91 3.28 -16.05 13.10
CA GLU A 91 2.17 -15.43 13.85
C GLU A 91 1.01 -16.40 14.25
N SER A 92 1.30 -17.70 14.28
CA SER A 92 0.32 -18.76 14.55
C SER A 92 0.87 -19.82 15.51
N PRO A 93 0.01 -20.45 16.33
CA PRO A 93 0.47 -21.40 17.34
C PRO A 93 0.72 -22.83 16.81
N TRP A 94 0.70 -23.06 15.51
CA TRP A 94 0.89 -24.38 14.90
C TRP A 94 2.15 -24.47 14.06
N GLN A 95 2.46 -25.68 13.65
CA GLN A 95 3.66 -26.05 12.91
C GLN A 95 3.34 -26.27 11.43
N CYS A 96 4.19 -25.79 10.54
CA CYS A 96 4.12 -26.12 9.12
C CYS A 96 4.64 -27.53 8.85
N ALA A 97 4.05 -28.22 7.89
CA ALA A 97 4.53 -29.50 7.42
C ALA A 97 5.66 -29.33 6.40
N LYS A 98 6.70 -30.16 6.56
CA LYS A 98 7.74 -30.26 5.53
C LYS A 98 7.16 -30.90 4.27
N MET A 99 7.29 -30.23 3.13
CA MET A 99 6.93 -30.78 1.82
C MET A 99 7.77 -32.02 1.49
N ASP A 100 7.11 -33.08 1.07
CA ASP A 100 7.79 -34.18 0.40
C ASP A 100 7.94 -33.90 -1.11
N LEU A 101 8.45 -34.88 -1.89
CA LEU A 101 8.63 -34.69 -3.34
C LEU A 101 7.29 -34.69 -4.09
N ASP A 102 6.25 -35.33 -3.57
CA ASP A 102 4.91 -35.32 -4.15
C ASP A 102 4.21 -33.99 -3.88
N ASP A 103 4.39 -33.41 -2.71
CA ASP A 103 3.93 -32.05 -2.38
C ASP A 103 4.57 -31.00 -3.30
N ILE A 104 5.88 -31.11 -3.55
CA ILE A 104 6.59 -30.22 -4.47
C ILE A 104 6.04 -30.35 -5.90
N ARG A 105 5.79 -31.57 -6.39
CA ARG A 105 5.16 -31.80 -7.70
C ARG A 105 3.75 -31.23 -7.77
N THR A 106 3.00 -31.39 -6.72
CA THR A 106 1.63 -30.89 -6.60
C THR A 106 1.61 -29.37 -6.60
N PHE A 107 2.45 -28.74 -5.79
CA PHE A 107 2.61 -27.27 -5.76
C PHE A 107 2.96 -26.69 -7.14
N ARG A 108 3.91 -27.29 -7.85
CA ARG A 108 4.26 -26.89 -9.22
C ARG A 108 3.05 -27.02 -10.16
N GLY A 109 2.22 -28.06 -9.98
CA GLY A 109 0.96 -28.23 -10.70
C GLY A 109 -0.02 -27.10 -10.45
N TRP A 110 -0.20 -26.66 -9.19
CA TRP A 110 -1.05 -25.52 -8.84
C TRP A 110 -0.54 -24.23 -9.47
N HIS A 111 0.75 -23.96 -9.38
CA HIS A 111 1.34 -22.74 -9.94
C HIS A 111 1.16 -22.69 -11.46
N ARG A 112 1.43 -23.80 -12.17
CA ARG A 112 1.22 -23.93 -13.61
C ARG A 112 -0.26 -23.73 -13.98
N ALA A 113 -1.20 -24.30 -13.22
CA ALA A 113 -2.63 -24.14 -13.47
C ALA A 113 -3.07 -22.67 -13.28
N ALA A 114 -2.57 -21.99 -12.25
CA ALA A 114 -2.84 -20.57 -12.02
C ALA A 114 -2.25 -19.70 -13.13
N ALA A 115 -1.05 -20.00 -13.62
CA ALA A 115 -0.46 -19.31 -14.78
C ALA A 115 -1.29 -19.48 -16.07
N LEU A 116 -1.84 -20.67 -16.31
CA LEU A 116 -2.76 -20.91 -17.43
C LEU A 116 -4.05 -20.08 -17.29
N ARG A 117 -4.63 -20.01 -16.09
CA ARG A 117 -5.82 -19.19 -15.82
C ARG A 117 -5.52 -17.71 -15.96
N ALA A 118 -4.34 -17.24 -15.55
CA ALA A 118 -3.91 -15.86 -15.79
C ALA A 118 -3.90 -15.53 -17.28
N LYS A 119 -3.34 -16.43 -18.11
CA LYS A 119 -3.37 -16.32 -19.58
C LYS A 119 -4.80 -16.34 -20.13
N GLN A 120 -5.67 -17.21 -19.64
CA GLN A 120 -7.08 -17.30 -20.03
C GLN A 120 -7.85 -16.03 -19.69
N ALA A 121 -7.50 -15.36 -18.58
CA ALA A 121 -8.06 -14.09 -18.14
C ALA A 121 -7.52 -12.87 -18.91
N ASP A 122 -6.76 -13.09 -19.96
CA ASP A 122 -6.11 -12.06 -20.80
C ASP A 122 -5.14 -11.15 -20.06
N LEU A 123 -4.47 -11.67 -19.02
CA LEU A 123 -3.41 -10.95 -18.32
C LEU A 123 -2.12 -10.95 -19.16
N ASP A 124 -1.39 -9.83 -19.14
CA ASP A 124 -0.18 -9.63 -19.94
C ASP A 124 1.08 -10.07 -19.22
N ILE A 125 1.10 -9.98 -17.88
CA ILE A 125 2.29 -10.27 -17.07
C ILE A 125 1.92 -11.23 -15.93
N VAL A 126 2.69 -12.31 -15.83
CA VAL A 126 2.61 -13.27 -14.72
C VAL A 126 3.84 -13.11 -13.84
N TYR A 127 3.64 -12.67 -12.61
CA TYR A 127 4.70 -12.59 -11.61
C TYR A 127 4.88 -13.92 -10.90
N VAL A 128 6.11 -14.37 -10.79
CA VAL A 128 6.53 -15.43 -9.87
C VAL A 128 7.05 -14.76 -8.61
N TYR A 129 6.47 -15.10 -7.45
CA TYR A 129 6.71 -14.38 -6.20
C TYR A 129 7.71 -15.14 -5.31
N ALA A 130 8.96 -14.67 -5.27
CA ALA A 130 10.07 -15.26 -4.50
C ALA A 130 10.69 -14.25 -3.51
N ALA A 131 9.85 -13.59 -2.71
CA ALA A 131 10.25 -12.60 -1.72
C ALA A 131 9.42 -12.73 -0.43
N HIS A 132 9.73 -11.92 0.59
CA HIS A 132 8.98 -11.71 1.84
C HIS A 132 8.68 -13.00 2.62
N THR A 133 9.63 -13.93 2.60
CA THR A 133 9.50 -15.21 3.31
C THR A 133 8.31 -16.06 2.84
N TYR A 134 7.85 -15.91 1.56
CA TYR A 134 6.87 -16.82 0.95
C TYR A 134 7.53 -18.08 0.41
N ILE A 135 6.75 -19.08 0.00
CA ILE A 135 7.25 -20.46 -0.23
C ILE A 135 8.50 -20.53 -1.11
N LEU A 136 8.57 -19.82 -2.24
CA LEU A 136 9.71 -19.86 -3.14
C LEU A 136 10.95 -19.19 -2.52
N ASN A 137 10.77 -18.15 -1.72
CA ASN A 137 11.84 -17.53 -0.96
C ASN A 137 12.32 -18.43 0.18
N GLN A 138 11.41 -19.12 0.90
CA GLN A 138 11.76 -20.08 1.94
C GLN A 138 12.66 -21.23 1.41
N PHE A 139 12.46 -21.64 0.14
CA PHE A 139 13.34 -22.64 -0.48
C PHE A 139 14.73 -22.08 -0.77
N LEU A 140 14.87 -20.80 -1.06
CA LEU A 140 16.17 -20.14 -1.28
C LEU A 140 16.94 -19.93 0.03
N ASP A 141 16.25 -19.71 1.13
CA ASP A 141 16.81 -19.38 2.43
C ASP A 141 17.58 -20.59 3.03
N ARG A 142 18.79 -20.34 3.53
CA ARG A 142 19.65 -21.38 4.11
C ARG A 142 19.15 -21.90 5.45
N ASP A 143 18.59 -21.02 6.24
CA ASP A 143 18.15 -21.33 7.60
C ASP A 143 16.80 -22.03 7.60
N MET A 144 15.93 -21.67 6.68
CA MET A 144 14.60 -22.27 6.50
C MET A 144 14.66 -23.58 5.71
N ASN A 145 15.57 -23.70 4.75
CA ASN A 145 15.69 -24.89 3.91
C ASN A 145 16.76 -25.84 4.41
N THR A 146 16.43 -26.67 5.39
CA THR A 146 17.31 -27.70 5.97
C THR A 146 17.20 -29.04 5.25
N ARG A 147 16.71 -29.08 4.00
CA ARG A 147 16.54 -30.29 3.20
C ARG A 147 17.89 -30.91 2.80
N THR A 148 17.88 -32.22 2.68
CA THR A 148 19.04 -33.03 2.25
C THR A 148 18.85 -33.72 0.91
N ASP A 149 17.72 -33.45 0.23
CA ASP A 149 17.43 -33.92 -1.10
C ASP A 149 17.85 -32.88 -2.17
N GLU A 150 17.43 -33.09 -3.43
CA GLU A 150 17.81 -32.24 -4.56
C GLU A 150 17.27 -30.79 -4.49
N TYR A 151 16.43 -30.43 -3.51
CA TYR A 151 15.89 -29.10 -3.27
C TYR A 151 16.54 -28.37 -2.09
N GLY A 152 17.58 -28.93 -1.47
CA GLY A 152 18.30 -28.33 -0.35
C GLY A 152 19.81 -28.42 -0.51
N GLY A 153 20.59 -27.70 0.32
CA GLY A 153 22.04 -27.70 0.30
C GLY A 153 22.65 -26.52 -0.45
N THR A 154 23.25 -26.74 -1.64
CA THR A 154 23.89 -25.67 -2.42
C THR A 154 22.90 -24.66 -2.95
N LEU A 155 23.36 -23.44 -3.30
CA LEU A 155 22.51 -22.41 -3.89
C LEU A 155 21.64 -22.93 -5.05
N MET A 156 22.26 -23.63 -5.99
CA MET A 156 21.54 -24.13 -7.18
C MET A 156 20.53 -25.22 -6.85
N GLN A 157 20.75 -25.98 -5.78
CA GLN A 157 19.76 -26.95 -5.28
C GLN A 157 18.60 -26.24 -4.58
N ARG A 158 18.89 -25.23 -3.74
CA ARG A 158 17.85 -24.39 -3.12
C ARG A 158 17.04 -23.63 -4.17
N ALA A 159 17.66 -23.12 -5.23
CA ALA A 159 17.03 -22.42 -6.33
C ALA A 159 16.27 -23.34 -7.32
N ARG A 160 16.39 -24.67 -7.17
CA ARG A 160 15.80 -25.64 -8.11
C ARG A 160 14.30 -25.46 -8.29
N LEU A 161 13.56 -25.37 -7.17
CA LEU A 161 12.11 -25.20 -7.22
C LEU A 161 11.72 -23.92 -7.98
N LEU A 162 12.37 -22.79 -7.67
CA LEU A 162 12.12 -21.54 -8.37
C LEU A 162 12.39 -21.64 -9.88
N ARG A 163 13.48 -22.27 -10.27
CA ARG A 163 13.84 -22.47 -11.69
C ARG A 163 12.84 -23.39 -12.42
N GLU A 164 12.39 -24.44 -11.76
CA GLU A 164 11.36 -25.33 -12.30
C GLU A 164 10.03 -24.60 -12.47
N VAL A 165 9.61 -23.81 -11.48
CA VAL A 165 8.39 -22.97 -11.54
C VAL A 165 8.49 -21.96 -12.70
N LEU A 166 9.60 -21.24 -12.83
CA LEU A 166 9.81 -20.29 -13.94
C LEU A 166 9.73 -20.98 -15.31
N SER A 167 10.39 -22.12 -15.46
CA SER A 167 10.37 -22.89 -16.70
C SER A 167 8.96 -23.39 -17.05
N GLU A 168 8.24 -23.93 -16.07
CA GLU A 168 6.88 -24.41 -16.26
C GLU A 168 5.88 -23.27 -16.51
N THR A 169 6.09 -22.12 -15.89
CA THR A 169 5.32 -20.91 -16.18
C THR A 169 5.51 -20.48 -17.63
N ARG A 170 6.77 -20.39 -18.10
CA ARG A 170 7.06 -20.09 -19.51
C ARG A 170 6.39 -21.08 -20.46
N ASN A 171 6.48 -22.38 -20.17
CA ASN A 171 5.84 -23.42 -20.98
C ASN A 171 4.30 -23.29 -21.00
N ALA A 172 3.69 -22.85 -19.90
CA ALA A 172 2.25 -22.68 -19.80
C ALA A 172 1.75 -21.44 -20.57
N ILE A 173 2.40 -20.30 -20.39
CA ILE A 173 1.93 -19.03 -20.96
C ILE A 173 2.50 -18.77 -22.38
N GLY A 174 3.63 -19.38 -22.74
CA GLY A 174 4.33 -19.14 -24.02
C GLY A 174 4.83 -17.71 -24.12
N ASP A 175 4.77 -17.16 -25.33
CA ASP A 175 5.17 -15.78 -25.64
C ASP A 175 3.99 -14.79 -25.53
N ARG A 176 2.81 -15.26 -25.10
CA ARG A 176 1.61 -14.41 -24.95
C ARG A 176 1.73 -13.47 -23.73
N CYS A 177 2.36 -13.91 -22.66
CA CYS A 177 2.53 -13.13 -21.44
C CYS A 177 4.02 -13.00 -21.09
N GLY A 178 4.38 -11.85 -20.51
CA GLY A 178 5.69 -11.66 -19.89
C GLY A 178 5.78 -12.39 -18.54
N ILE A 179 6.99 -12.82 -18.17
CA ILE A 179 7.30 -13.32 -16.82
C ILE A 179 8.05 -12.23 -16.06
N ALA A 180 7.47 -11.76 -14.95
CA ALA A 180 8.18 -10.97 -13.96
C ALA A 180 8.57 -11.84 -12.77
N LEU A 181 9.74 -11.60 -12.20
CA LEU A 181 10.17 -12.24 -10.97
C LEU A 181 10.27 -11.21 -9.85
N ARG A 182 9.41 -11.34 -8.84
CA ARG A 182 9.55 -10.55 -7.62
C ARG A 182 10.47 -11.27 -6.66
N ILE A 183 11.61 -10.65 -6.35
CA ILE A 183 12.69 -11.28 -5.60
C ILE A 183 13.40 -10.29 -4.66
N GLU A 184 13.80 -10.78 -3.51
CA GLU A 184 14.70 -10.07 -2.58
C GLU A 184 16.13 -10.04 -3.13
N VAL A 185 16.76 -8.89 -3.00
CA VAL A 185 18.11 -8.67 -3.55
C VAL A 185 19.14 -8.19 -2.53
N ASP A 186 18.73 -7.96 -1.28
CA ASP A 186 19.64 -7.71 -0.16
C ASP A 186 20.23 -9.02 0.39
N ASN A 187 21.11 -8.91 1.37
CA ASN A 187 21.97 -10.02 1.83
C ASN A 187 21.58 -10.54 3.21
N GLU A 188 20.35 -10.29 3.67
CA GLU A 188 19.94 -10.64 5.03
C GLU A 188 19.77 -12.15 5.26
N ASP A 189 19.63 -12.95 4.21
CA ASP A 189 19.47 -14.40 4.26
C ASP A 189 20.77 -15.20 4.48
N GLY A 190 21.86 -14.53 4.86
CA GLY A 190 23.15 -15.16 5.19
C GLY A 190 23.99 -15.63 4.00
N GLY A 191 23.50 -15.51 2.76
CA GLY A 191 24.22 -15.94 1.54
C GLY A 191 25.26 -14.95 1.03
N GLY A 192 25.16 -13.70 1.44
CA GLY A 192 26.05 -12.63 1.00
C GLY A 192 25.81 -12.17 -0.43
N PHE A 193 26.45 -11.07 -0.78
CA PHE A 193 26.30 -10.41 -2.09
C PHE A 193 26.69 -11.32 -3.28
N GLU A 194 27.72 -12.16 -3.11
CA GLU A 194 28.21 -13.05 -4.17
C GLU A 194 27.19 -14.12 -4.53
N GLU A 195 26.61 -14.77 -3.52
CA GLU A 195 25.59 -15.80 -3.73
C GLU A 195 24.30 -15.20 -4.36
N ARG A 196 23.90 -14.02 -3.91
CA ARG A 196 22.73 -13.32 -4.50
C ARG A 196 23.01 -12.92 -5.95
N SER A 197 24.21 -12.46 -6.27
CA SER A 197 24.62 -12.11 -7.63
C SER A 197 24.65 -13.33 -8.55
N GLU A 198 25.14 -14.48 -8.07
CA GLU A 198 25.12 -15.76 -8.81
C GLU A 198 23.68 -16.19 -9.09
N LEU A 199 22.79 -16.10 -8.09
CA LEU A 199 21.36 -16.43 -8.27
C LEU A 199 20.71 -15.55 -9.34
N LEU A 200 20.88 -14.24 -9.26
CA LEU A 200 20.30 -13.28 -10.21
C LEU A 200 20.79 -13.55 -11.65
N ALA A 201 22.09 -13.79 -11.82
CA ALA A 201 22.67 -14.13 -13.12
C ALA A 201 22.10 -15.45 -13.67
N ALA A 202 21.90 -16.46 -12.83
CA ALA A 202 21.35 -17.76 -13.22
C ALA A 202 19.85 -17.66 -13.61
N LEU A 203 19.09 -16.73 -13.01
CA LEU A 203 17.66 -16.54 -13.26
C LEU A 203 17.38 -15.58 -14.42
N ALA A 204 18.31 -14.69 -14.77
CA ALA A 204 18.12 -13.68 -15.81
C ALA A 204 17.64 -14.20 -17.17
N PRO A 205 18.12 -15.37 -17.69
CA PRO A 205 17.61 -15.91 -18.96
C PRO A 205 16.15 -16.39 -18.90
N MET A 206 15.60 -16.61 -17.72
CA MET A 206 14.31 -17.24 -17.50
C MET A 206 13.16 -16.23 -17.33
N VAL A 207 13.46 -14.94 -17.18
CA VAL A 207 12.51 -13.88 -16.88
C VAL A 207 12.63 -12.72 -17.86
N ASP A 208 11.58 -11.92 -17.96
CA ASP A 208 11.52 -10.73 -18.82
C ASP A 208 11.73 -9.45 -18.02
N LEU A 209 11.36 -9.44 -16.73
CA LEU A 209 11.41 -8.31 -15.82
C LEU A 209 11.77 -8.77 -14.40
N PHE A 210 12.63 -8.03 -13.73
CA PHE A 210 12.87 -8.16 -12.28
C PHE A 210 12.08 -7.11 -11.51
N ASP A 211 11.22 -7.54 -10.59
CA ASP A 211 10.60 -6.71 -9.56
C ASP A 211 11.36 -6.94 -8.25
N VAL A 212 12.20 -5.98 -7.89
CA VAL A 212 13.19 -6.17 -6.82
C VAL A 212 12.76 -5.48 -5.53
N THR A 213 12.97 -6.19 -4.43
CA THR A 213 12.68 -5.74 -3.07
C THR A 213 13.78 -6.17 -2.10
N ILE A 214 13.58 -5.94 -0.81
CA ILE A 214 14.44 -6.34 0.30
C ILE A 214 13.74 -7.37 1.19
N ALA A 215 14.53 -8.14 1.95
CA ALA A 215 14.02 -9.21 2.82
C ALA A 215 13.15 -8.67 3.94
N ASP A 216 13.56 -7.57 4.59
CA ASP A 216 12.78 -6.97 5.67
C ASP A 216 11.58 -6.20 5.13
N TYR A 217 10.44 -6.89 5.09
CA TYR A 217 9.16 -6.28 4.70
C TYR A 217 8.79 -5.07 5.56
N SER A 218 9.21 -5.05 6.84
CA SER A 218 8.95 -3.92 7.72
C SER A 218 9.71 -2.66 7.30
N GLN A 219 10.91 -2.79 6.74
CA GLN A 219 11.66 -1.68 6.16
C GLN A 219 11.08 -1.24 4.80
N GLU A 220 10.71 -2.17 3.96
CA GLU A 220 10.07 -1.85 2.68
C GLU A 220 8.71 -1.16 2.88
N MET A 221 7.85 -1.75 3.67
CA MET A 221 6.50 -1.27 3.95
C MET A 221 6.48 -0.25 5.08
N GLY A 222 7.18 -0.57 6.18
CA GLY A 222 7.24 0.25 7.39
C GLY A 222 7.96 1.56 7.19
N GLY A 223 8.80 1.62 6.19
CA GLY A 223 9.53 2.83 5.79
C GLY A 223 8.69 4.08 5.68
N SER A 224 7.46 4.01 6.02
CA SER A 224 6.44 5.03 6.13
C SER A 224 7.00 6.48 6.21
N ARG A 225 6.56 7.23 7.18
CA ARG A 225 6.93 8.64 7.38
C ARG A 225 8.35 8.88 7.89
N PHE A 226 9.02 7.85 8.44
CA PHE A 226 10.36 7.99 9.05
C PHE A 226 11.51 7.65 8.09
N ILE A 227 11.22 7.01 6.96
CA ILE A 227 12.21 6.63 5.96
C ILE A 227 12.04 7.49 4.70
N LYS A 228 13.16 7.89 4.13
CA LYS A 228 13.19 8.71 2.93
C LYS A 228 12.68 7.94 1.72
N GLU A 229 12.13 8.68 0.77
CA GLU A 229 11.81 8.21 -0.57
C GLU A 229 13.06 7.62 -1.24
N GLY A 230 12.90 6.47 -1.93
CA GLY A 230 14.01 5.82 -2.63
C GLY A 230 15.04 5.13 -1.73
N SER A 231 14.70 4.82 -0.47
CA SER A 231 15.63 4.20 0.50
C SER A 231 16.19 2.85 0.10
N LEU A 232 15.57 2.14 -0.84
CA LEU A 232 16.03 0.82 -1.30
C LEU A 232 17.20 0.90 -2.30
N GLU A 233 17.56 2.08 -2.78
CA GLU A 233 18.60 2.29 -3.79
C GLU A 233 19.91 1.53 -3.51
N PRO A 234 20.50 1.58 -2.30
CA PRO A 234 21.77 0.87 -2.03
C PRO A 234 21.68 -0.65 -2.22
N SER A 235 20.50 -1.23 -1.93
CA SER A 235 20.28 -2.67 -2.02
C SER A 235 19.98 -3.15 -3.44
N ILE A 236 19.45 -2.29 -4.31
CA ILE A 236 18.94 -2.70 -5.63
C ILE A 236 19.84 -2.26 -6.80
N ALA A 237 20.73 -1.29 -6.63
CA ALA A 237 21.48 -0.65 -7.71
C ALA A 237 22.37 -1.58 -8.56
N HIS A 238 22.69 -2.76 -8.04
CA HIS A 238 23.52 -3.75 -8.73
C HIS A 238 22.75 -4.66 -9.69
N VAL A 239 21.43 -4.82 -9.51
CA VAL A 239 20.62 -5.85 -10.15
C VAL A 239 20.62 -5.73 -11.67
N ARG A 240 20.35 -4.52 -12.18
CA ARG A 240 20.34 -4.26 -13.63
C ARG A 240 21.65 -4.60 -14.31
N LYS A 241 22.76 -4.33 -13.64
CA LYS A 241 24.12 -4.63 -14.14
C LYS A 241 24.39 -6.12 -14.26
N ILE A 242 23.90 -6.89 -13.26
CA ILE A 242 24.11 -8.35 -13.20
C ILE A 242 23.20 -9.05 -14.20
N THR A 243 21.94 -8.65 -14.27
CA THR A 243 20.91 -9.37 -15.03
C THR A 243 20.83 -8.95 -16.49
N GLY A 244 21.15 -7.70 -16.80
CA GLY A 244 20.92 -7.10 -18.13
C GLY A 244 19.44 -7.02 -18.52
N LYS A 245 18.52 -7.18 -17.56
CA LYS A 245 17.07 -7.15 -17.77
C LYS A 245 16.47 -5.86 -17.20
N PRO A 246 15.27 -5.48 -17.67
CA PRO A 246 14.52 -4.41 -17.04
C PRO A 246 14.31 -4.67 -15.56
N VAL A 247 14.39 -3.61 -14.74
CA VAL A 247 14.22 -3.65 -13.29
C VAL A 247 13.15 -2.65 -12.89
N VAL A 248 12.20 -3.10 -12.08
CA VAL A 248 11.26 -2.26 -11.35
C VAL A 248 11.51 -2.40 -9.85
N SER A 249 11.38 -1.33 -9.11
CA SER A 249 11.37 -1.35 -7.64
C SER A 249 10.48 -0.27 -7.08
N VAL A 250 10.16 -0.41 -5.80
CA VAL A 250 9.40 0.54 -5.02
C VAL A 250 10.30 1.40 -4.13
N GLY A 251 9.78 2.46 -3.57
CA GLY A 251 10.51 3.37 -2.68
C GLY A 251 9.63 4.48 -2.16
N ARG A 252 8.30 4.25 -2.15
CA ARG A 252 7.27 5.25 -1.81
C ARG A 252 7.46 6.55 -2.59
N PHE A 253 7.86 6.44 -3.85
CA PHE A 253 8.12 7.59 -4.74
C PHE A 253 6.86 8.45 -4.91
N THR A 254 6.99 9.74 -4.60
CA THR A 254 5.96 10.76 -4.76
C THR A 254 6.50 11.99 -5.49
N SER A 255 7.83 12.17 -5.52
CA SER A 255 8.54 13.26 -6.15
C SER A 255 8.96 12.86 -7.56
N PRO A 256 8.50 13.57 -8.60
CA PRO A 256 8.92 13.31 -9.99
C PRO A 256 10.43 13.39 -10.20
N GLU A 257 11.12 14.30 -9.50
CA GLU A 257 12.57 14.45 -9.57
C GLU A 257 13.30 13.22 -9.05
N THR A 258 12.84 12.65 -7.94
CA THR A 258 13.44 11.42 -7.37
C THR A 258 13.21 10.24 -8.32
N MET A 259 12.01 10.09 -8.87
CA MET A 259 11.70 9.06 -9.87
C MET A 259 12.61 9.18 -11.10
N LEU A 260 12.74 10.38 -11.63
CA LEU A 260 13.59 10.67 -12.78
C LEU A 260 15.07 10.39 -12.49
N SER A 261 15.53 10.70 -11.28
CA SER A 261 16.90 10.41 -10.84
C SER A 261 17.19 8.92 -10.84
N GLN A 262 16.27 8.11 -10.29
CA GLN A 262 16.40 6.63 -10.24
C GLN A 262 16.52 6.02 -11.65
N VAL A 263 15.68 6.48 -12.57
CA VAL A 263 15.71 5.99 -13.97
C VAL A 263 16.96 6.48 -14.71
N LYS A 264 17.32 7.77 -14.62
CA LYS A 264 18.48 8.33 -15.30
C LYS A 264 19.82 7.77 -14.83
N SER A 265 19.92 7.46 -13.54
CA SER A 265 21.12 6.81 -12.99
C SER A 265 21.23 5.33 -13.34
N GLY A 266 20.18 4.75 -13.93
CA GLY A 266 20.16 3.35 -14.35
C GLY A 266 20.02 2.36 -13.20
N ILE A 267 19.47 2.80 -12.06
CA ILE A 267 19.17 1.94 -10.91
C ILE A 267 17.97 1.07 -11.23
N VAL A 268 16.90 1.69 -11.77
CA VAL A 268 15.71 1.01 -12.25
C VAL A 268 15.34 1.49 -13.66
N ASP A 269 14.56 0.70 -14.38
CA ASP A 269 13.97 1.08 -15.68
C ASP A 269 12.52 1.55 -15.51
N LEU A 270 11.85 1.09 -14.45
CA LEU A 270 10.45 1.36 -14.14
C LEU A 270 10.29 1.71 -12.66
N ILE A 271 9.38 2.62 -12.38
CA ILE A 271 9.01 3.02 -11.02
C ILE A 271 7.78 2.24 -10.56
N GLY A 272 7.95 1.42 -9.51
CA GLY A 272 6.87 0.72 -8.85
C GLY A 272 6.22 1.58 -7.76
N ALA A 273 4.89 1.50 -7.63
CA ALA A 273 4.17 2.27 -6.61
C ALA A 273 2.89 1.58 -6.14
N ALA A 274 2.84 1.22 -4.86
CA ALA A 274 1.60 0.83 -4.19
C ALA A 274 0.94 2.06 -3.51
N ARG A 275 1.47 2.53 -2.39
CA ARG A 275 0.92 3.65 -1.60
C ARG A 275 0.81 4.98 -2.36
N PRO A 276 1.80 5.39 -3.19
CA PRO A 276 1.63 6.60 -4.01
C PRO A 276 0.47 6.50 -5.00
N SER A 277 0.27 5.35 -5.64
CA SER A 277 -0.87 5.15 -6.55
C SER A 277 -2.23 5.01 -5.84
N ILE A 278 -2.24 4.76 -4.52
CA ILE A 278 -3.43 4.84 -3.67
C ILE A 278 -3.74 6.30 -3.33
N ALA A 279 -2.72 7.07 -2.97
CA ALA A 279 -2.89 8.48 -2.64
C ALA A 279 -3.29 9.30 -3.86
N ASP A 280 -2.65 9.06 -5.00
CA ASP A 280 -2.96 9.69 -6.28
C ASP A 280 -2.91 8.67 -7.44
N PRO A 281 -4.05 8.10 -7.83
CA PRO A 281 -4.11 7.23 -9.00
C PRO A 281 -3.66 7.91 -10.31
N PHE A 282 -3.77 9.25 -10.39
CA PHE A 282 -3.46 10.05 -11.57
C PHE A 282 -2.05 10.66 -11.56
N LEU A 283 -1.19 10.19 -10.67
CA LEU A 283 0.19 10.69 -10.55
C LEU A 283 0.96 10.66 -11.88
N PRO A 284 0.99 9.56 -12.68
CA PRO A 284 1.72 9.56 -13.94
C PRO A 284 1.15 10.54 -14.98
N LEU A 285 -0.17 10.61 -15.09
CA LEU A 285 -0.82 11.53 -16.01
C LEU A 285 -0.55 12.99 -15.63
N LYS A 286 -0.58 13.34 -14.34
CA LYS A 286 -0.23 14.69 -13.85
C LYS A 286 1.19 15.07 -14.17
N ILE A 287 2.15 14.14 -14.04
CA ILE A 287 3.54 14.37 -14.47
C ILE A 287 3.61 14.62 -15.98
N ALA A 288 2.96 13.79 -16.77
CA ALA A 288 2.97 13.92 -18.25
C ALA A 288 2.35 15.23 -18.72
N GLU A 289 1.38 15.78 -18.00
CA GLU A 289 0.70 17.03 -18.28
C GLU A 289 1.39 18.28 -17.66
N GLY A 290 2.48 18.10 -16.91
CA GLY A 290 3.15 19.20 -16.19
C GLY A 290 2.31 19.80 -15.06
N ARG A 291 1.45 18.99 -14.43
CA ARG A 291 0.58 19.36 -13.30
C ARG A 291 1.09 18.78 -11.98
N GLU A 292 2.39 18.88 -11.73
CA GLU A 292 3.05 18.28 -10.57
C GLU A 292 2.51 18.83 -9.25
N ASP A 293 2.15 20.10 -9.20
CA ASP A 293 1.50 20.74 -8.04
C ASP A 293 0.12 20.13 -7.70
N ASP A 294 -0.50 19.41 -8.64
CA ASP A 294 -1.77 18.75 -8.43
C ASP A 294 -1.63 17.34 -7.86
N ILE A 295 -0.42 16.82 -7.76
CA ILE A 295 -0.16 15.48 -7.22
C ILE A 295 -0.50 15.45 -5.73
N ARG A 296 -1.41 14.51 -5.38
CA ARG A 296 -1.79 14.22 -4.00
C ARG A 296 -0.80 13.24 -3.40
N GLU A 297 0.30 13.75 -2.86
CA GLU A 297 1.42 12.94 -2.41
C GLU A 297 1.06 12.01 -1.23
N CYS A 298 1.58 10.79 -1.27
CA CYS A 298 1.51 9.88 -0.12
C CYS A 298 2.33 10.44 1.06
N ILE A 299 1.70 10.58 2.22
CA ILE A 299 2.32 11.10 3.45
C ILE A 299 2.95 10.03 4.34
N GLY A 300 2.94 8.77 3.91
CA GLY A 300 3.52 7.66 4.66
C GLY A 300 2.80 7.35 5.99
N CYS A 301 1.50 7.63 6.12
CA CYS A 301 0.75 7.38 7.36
C CYS A 301 0.39 5.92 7.59
N ASN A 302 0.56 5.05 6.60
CA ASN A 302 0.25 3.62 6.63
C ASN A 302 -1.20 3.22 7.01
N ILE A 303 -2.16 4.13 6.96
CA ILE A 303 -3.57 3.77 7.26
C ILE A 303 -4.09 2.67 6.31
N CYS A 304 -3.68 2.68 5.03
CA CYS A 304 -4.04 1.65 4.08
C CYS A 304 -3.50 0.27 4.49
N VAL A 305 -2.28 0.20 4.99
CA VAL A 305 -1.67 -1.04 5.51
C VAL A 305 -2.36 -1.49 6.79
N THR A 306 -2.62 -0.58 7.73
CA THR A 306 -3.32 -0.91 8.99
C THR A 306 -4.71 -1.48 8.73
N HIS A 307 -5.43 -0.96 7.75
CA HIS A 307 -6.76 -1.48 7.39
C HIS A 307 -6.69 -2.91 6.85
N ASP A 308 -5.64 -3.27 6.13
CA ASP A 308 -5.38 -4.63 5.70
C ASP A 308 -5.25 -5.57 6.90
N TYR A 309 -4.35 -5.27 7.83
CA TYR A 309 -4.16 -6.06 9.05
C TYR A 309 -5.39 -6.11 9.99
N THR A 310 -6.24 -5.10 9.97
CA THR A 310 -7.48 -5.08 10.77
C THR A 310 -8.69 -5.60 10.00
N MET A 311 -8.50 -6.14 8.79
CA MET A 311 -9.55 -6.71 7.93
C MET A 311 -10.69 -5.73 7.66
N THR A 312 -10.37 -4.47 7.51
CA THR A 312 -11.32 -3.41 7.18
C THR A 312 -11.07 -2.93 5.75
N PRO A 313 -12.09 -2.36 5.09
CA PRO A 313 -11.89 -1.82 3.74
C PRO A 313 -10.75 -0.81 3.71
N LEU A 314 -9.84 -0.95 2.75
CA LEU A 314 -8.72 -0.04 2.57
C LEU A 314 -9.19 1.41 2.44
N ARG A 315 -8.46 2.33 3.07
CA ARG A 315 -8.71 3.77 3.04
C ARG A 315 -7.40 4.52 2.88
N CYS A 316 -7.50 5.76 2.46
CA CYS A 316 -6.38 6.68 2.38
C CYS A 316 -6.73 8.01 3.05
N THR A 317 -5.82 8.55 3.84
CA THR A 317 -5.99 9.88 4.47
C THR A 317 -5.91 11.02 3.46
N GLN A 318 -5.33 10.76 2.30
CA GLN A 318 -5.18 11.75 1.22
C GLN A 318 -6.27 11.62 0.16
N ASN A 319 -6.64 10.38 -0.22
CA ASN A 319 -7.60 10.11 -1.27
C ASN A 319 -8.92 9.57 -0.71
N PRO A 320 -9.99 10.36 -0.62
CA PRO A 320 -11.27 9.93 -0.05
C PRO A 320 -12.03 8.93 -0.94
N SER A 321 -11.69 8.84 -2.24
CA SER A 321 -12.34 7.88 -3.15
C SER A 321 -11.81 6.45 -2.99
N MET A 322 -10.66 6.26 -2.32
CA MET A 322 -10.04 4.95 -2.17
C MET A 322 -10.98 3.92 -1.50
N GLY A 323 -11.24 2.83 -2.23
CA GLY A 323 -12.12 1.75 -1.79
C GLY A 323 -13.61 2.05 -1.94
N GLU A 324 -13.98 3.19 -2.52
CA GLU A 324 -15.37 3.58 -2.80
C GLU A 324 -15.68 3.61 -4.31
N GLU A 325 -14.70 3.37 -5.16
CA GLU A 325 -14.81 3.45 -6.61
C GLU A 325 -15.90 2.49 -7.13
N TRP A 326 -15.91 1.26 -6.65
CA TRP A 326 -16.87 0.23 -7.09
C TRP A 326 -18.26 0.38 -6.45
N ARG A 327 -18.29 0.84 -5.18
CA ARG A 327 -19.52 0.83 -4.39
C ARG A 327 -20.33 2.10 -4.55
N ARG A 328 -19.65 3.25 -4.68
CA ARG A 328 -20.26 4.56 -4.77
C ARG A 328 -20.02 5.25 -6.11
N GLY A 329 -19.16 4.66 -6.96
CA GLY A 329 -18.74 5.29 -8.20
C GLY A 329 -18.01 6.61 -7.96
N TRP A 330 -17.28 6.71 -6.84
CA TRP A 330 -16.49 7.91 -6.56
C TRP A 330 -15.21 7.88 -7.36
N HIS A 331 -14.98 8.97 -8.07
CA HIS A 331 -13.78 9.15 -8.87
C HIS A 331 -12.86 10.18 -8.21
N PRO A 332 -11.52 9.97 -8.19
CA PRO A 332 -10.60 10.87 -7.51
C PRO A 332 -10.48 12.26 -8.16
N GLU A 333 -10.70 12.36 -9.45
CA GLU A 333 -10.57 13.61 -10.22
C GLU A 333 -11.92 14.15 -10.73
N MET A 334 -12.85 13.28 -11.13
CA MET A 334 -14.15 13.69 -11.68
C MET A 334 -15.22 13.67 -10.60
N ILE A 335 -15.60 14.83 -10.12
CA ILE A 335 -16.67 15.00 -9.12
C ILE A 335 -17.94 15.47 -9.83
N ARG A 336 -19.07 14.81 -9.54
CA ARG A 336 -20.36 15.16 -10.12
C ARG A 336 -20.70 16.63 -9.87
N PRO A 337 -21.18 17.38 -10.87
CA PRO A 337 -21.57 18.78 -10.70
C PRO A 337 -22.74 18.93 -9.70
N LYS A 338 -22.94 20.15 -9.22
CA LYS A 338 -24.12 20.49 -8.40
C LYS A 338 -25.42 20.27 -9.18
N GLU A 339 -26.48 19.94 -8.48
CA GLU A 339 -27.82 19.79 -9.05
C GLU A 339 -28.64 21.08 -8.97
N GLU A 340 -28.32 21.93 -7.98
CA GLU A 340 -29.01 23.22 -7.74
C GLU A 340 -28.03 24.25 -7.19
N ASP A 341 -28.39 25.54 -7.27
CA ASP A 341 -27.58 26.61 -6.68
C ASP A 341 -27.84 26.69 -5.18
N LYS A 342 -26.77 26.46 -4.40
CA LYS A 342 -26.78 26.50 -2.94
C LYS A 342 -25.52 27.17 -2.41
N HIS A 343 -25.67 27.86 -1.32
CA HIS A 343 -24.56 28.36 -0.50
C HIS A 343 -24.31 27.41 0.68
N ILE A 344 -23.09 26.96 0.83
CA ILE A 344 -22.71 25.99 1.85
C ILE A 344 -21.69 26.60 2.79
N LEU A 345 -21.97 26.57 4.07
CA LEU A 345 -21.04 26.95 5.14
C LEU A 345 -20.34 25.70 5.67
N VAL A 346 -19.01 25.74 5.72
CA VAL A 346 -18.19 24.74 6.38
C VAL A 346 -17.54 25.37 7.61
N VAL A 347 -17.86 24.88 8.80
CA VAL A 347 -17.32 25.36 10.08
C VAL A 347 -16.16 24.47 10.51
N GLY A 348 -14.95 25.03 10.46
CA GLY A 348 -13.68 24.34 10.75
C GLY A 348 -12.85 24.06 9.49
N ALA A 349 -11.63 24.58 9.43
CA ALA A 349 -10.68 24.42 8.34
C ALA A 349 -9.62 23.32 8.64
N GLY A 350 -10.00 22.28 9.37
CA GLY A 350 -9.22 21.06 9.53
C GLY A 350 -9.28 20.18 8.27
N PRO A 351 -8.62 19.00 8.23
CA PRO A 351 -8.59 18.13 7.05
C PRO A 351 -9.98 17.83 6.48
N ALA A 352 -10.96 17.55 7.33
CA ALA A 352 -12.33 17.25 6.92
C ALA A 352 -13.01 18.45 6.25
N GLY A 353 -12.87 19.65 6.84
CA GLY A 353 -13.46 20.87 6.28
C GLY A 353 -12.80 21.31 4.99
N LEU A 354 -11.48 21.25 4.91
CA LEU A 354 -10.74 21.58 3.69
C LEU A 354 -11.11 20.63 2.53
N GLU A 355 -11.25 19.31 2.81
CA GLU A 355 -11.68 18.36 1.78
C GLU A 355 -13.13 18.56 1.37
N ALA A 356 -14.03 18.83 2.33
CA ALA A 356 -15.42 19.14 2.03
C ALA A 356 -15.54 20.39 1.16
N ALA A 357 -14.83 21.46 1.52
CA ALA A 357 -14.83 22.71 0.74
C ALA A 357 -14.26 22.49 -0.69
N ARG A 358 -13.20 21.69 -0.82
CA ARG A 358 -12.64 21.33 -2.12
C ARG A 358 -13.67 20.58 -2.98
N ALA A 359 -14.25 19.52 -2.45
CA ALA A 359 -15.19 18.70 -3.18
C ALA A 359 -16.46 19.47 -3.57
N LEU A 360 -17.00 20.28 -2.67
CA LEU A 360 -18.17 21.11 -2.93
C LEU A 360 -17.86 22.24 -3.92
N GLY A 361 -16.69 22.86 -3.78
CA GLY A 361 -16.24 23.89 -4.71
C GLY A 361 -16.05 23.34 -6.13
N GLN A 362 -15.45 22.16 -6.30
CA GLN A 362 -15.34 21.49 -7.60
C GLN A 362 -16.71 21.10 -8.19
N ARG A 363 -17.69 20.79 -7.34
CA ARG A 363 -19.06 20.59 -7.79
C ARG A 363 -19.73 21.87 -8.30
N GLY A 364 -19.17 23.04 -8.00
CA GLY A 364 -19.67 24.34 -8.41
C GLY A 364 -20.59 25.03 -7.39
N TYR A 365 -20.67 24.53 -6.15
CA TYR A 365 -21.39 25.24 -5.07
C TYR A 365 -20.64 26.51 -4.65
N GLN A 366 -21.38 27.53 -4.18
CA GLN A 366 -20.78 28.62 -3.42
C GLN A 366 -20.42 28.11 -2.02
N VAL A 367 -19.16 28.17 -1.64
CA VAL A 367 -18.70 27.63 -0.36
C VAL A 367 -18.01 28.70 0.46
N THR A 368 -18.45 28.87 1.70
CA THR A 368 -17.76 29.63 2.73
C THR A 368 -17.19 28.65 3.75
N ILE A 369 -15.88 28.68 3.99
CA ILE A 369 -15.23 27.92 5.05
C ILE A 369 -14.66 28.90 6.09
N ALA A 370 -14.98 28.69 7.36
CA ALA A 370 -14.56 29.56 8.47
C ALA A 370 -13.90 28.74 9.59
N ASP A 371 -12.83 29.26 10.14
CA ASP A 371 -12.14 28.69 11.30
C ASP A 371 -11.74 29.80 12.29
N LYS A 372 -11.87 29.51 13.58
CA LYS A 372 -11.44 30.44 14.65
C LYS A 372 -9.92 30.57 14.79
N ALA A 373 -9.16 29.60 14.25
CA ALA A 373 -7.71 29.61 14.28
C ALA A 373 -7.12 30.60 13.25
N SER A 374 -5.90 31.06 13.49
CA SER A 374 -5.15 31.92 12.59
C SER A 374 -4.50 31.13 11.42
N GLU A 375 -4.51 29.81 11.46
CA GLU A 375 -4.05 28.96 10.36
C GLU A 375 -4.99 27.78 10.12
N ALA A 376 -5.11 27.39 8.86
CA ALA A 376 -5.86 26.21 8.47
C ALA A 376 -5.08 24.92 8.74
N GLY A 377 -5.77 23.77 8.69
CA GLY A 377 -5.20 22.44 8.87
C GLY A 377 -5.51 21.81 10.22
N GLY A 378 -6.01 22.57 11.17
CA GLY A 378 -6.42 22.06 12.48
C GLY A 378 -5.30 21.29 13.18
N ARG A 379 -5.60 20.06 13.62
CA ARG A 379 -4.63 19.22 14.33
C ARG A 379 -3.41 18.87 13.44
N VAL A 380 -3.59 18.55 12.17
CA VAL A 380 -2.50 18.13 11.28
C VAL A 380 -1.45 19.22 11.09
N ALA A 381 -1.82 20.49 11.15
CA ALA A 381 -0.89 21.61 11.14
C ALA A 381 0.07 21.61 12.34
N ARG A 382 -0.42 21.16 13.51
CA ARG A 382 0.41 21.02 14.72
C ARG A 382 1.23 19.74 14.69
N GLU A 383 0.64 18.62 14.29
CA GLU A 383 1.31 17.32 14.18
C GLU A 383 2.47 17.35 13.18
N SER A 384 2.34 18.06 12.06
CA SER A 384 3.41 18.19 11.06
C SER A 384 4.67 18.89 11.56
N ARG A 385 4.59 19.59 12.71
CA ARG A 385 5.75 20.23 13.37
C ARG A 385 6.51 19.28 14.30
N LEU A 386 5.95 18.09 14.58
CA LEU A 386 6.63 17.08 15.36
C LEU A 386 7.77 16.42 14.56
N PRO A 387 8.84 15.95 15.24
CA PRO A 387 9.93 15.24 14.56
C PRO A 387 9.45 14.09 13.70
N GLY A 388 9.90 14.02 12.44
CA GLY A 388 9.56 12.97 11.49
C GLY A 388 8.17 13.07 10.85
N LEU A 389 7.34 14.06 11.21
CA LEU A 389 5.97 14.19 10.70
C LEU A 389 5.76 15.34 9.71
N SER A 390 6.83 15.98 9.21
CA SER A 390 6.72 17.15 8.32
C SER A 390 5.89 16.86 7.05
N ALA A 391 5.96 15.64 6.50
CA ALA A 391 5.17 15.24 5.34
C ALA A 391 3.64 15.31 5.59
N TRP A 392 3.19 15.31 6.83
CA TRP A 392 1.76 15.43 7.17
C TRP A 392 1.21 16.82 6.88
N GLY A 393 2.07 17.84 6.82
CA GLY A 393 1.68 19.18 6.37
C GLY A 393 1.06 19.19 4.98
N ARG A 394 1.45 18.26 4.10
CA ARG A 394 0.90 18.09 2.74
C ARG A 394 -0.61 17.84 2.71
N VAL A 395 -1.20 17.29 3.79
CA VAL A 395 -2.66 17.14 3.94
C VAL A 395 -3.37 18.49 3.85
N ARG A 396 -2.81 19.51 4.52
CA ARG A 396 -3.29 20.89 4.50
C ARG A 396 -2.89 21.59 3.21
N ASP A 397 -1.59 21.57 2.88
CA ASP A 397 -0.98 22.42 1.86
C ASP A 397 -1.55 22.12 0.47
N TRP A 398 -1.69 20.84 0.12
CA TRP A 398 -2.32 20.43 -1.13
C TRP A 398 -3.78 20.93 -1.22
N ARG A 399 -4.56 20.78 -0.14
CA ARG A 399 -5.96 21.22 -0.13
C ARG A 399 -6.10 22.73 -0.25
N LEU A 400 -5.25 23.48 0.44
CA LEU A 400 -5.23 24.95 0.30
C LEU A 400 -4.88 25.37 -1.14
N LEU A 401 -3.89 24.71 -1.75
CA LEU A 401 -3.56 24.96 -3.15
C LEU A 401 -4.77 24.70 -4.07
N GLN A 402 -5.49 23.60 -3.86
CA GLN A 402 -6.70 23.30 -4.64
C GLN A 402 -7.82 24.31 -4.41
N LEU A 403 -8.05 24.74 -3.16
CA LEU A 403 -9.04 25.76 -2.86
C LEU A 403 -8.73 27.11 -3.54
N ASN A 404 -7.47 27.49 -3.59
CA ASN A 404 -7.04 28.74 -4.27
C ASN A 404 -7.34 28.74 -5.78
N LYS A 405 -7.52 27.58 -6.40
CA LYS A 405 -7.92 27.44 -7.81
C LYS A 405 -9.43 27.57 -8.02
N LEU A 406 -10.23 27.62 -6.94
CA LEU A 406 -11.69 27.61 -6.97
C LEU A 406 -12.27 28.99 -6.61
N PRO A 407 -12.70 29.79 -7.58
CA PRO A 407 -13.18 31.16 -7.33
C PRO A 407 -14.50 31.22 -6.54
N ASN A 408 -15.20 30.09 -6.44
CA ASN A 408 -16.45 29.93 -5.72
C ASN A 408 -16.26 29.45 -4.27
N VAL A 409 -15.01 29.39 -3.78
CA VAL A 409 -14.69 29.01 -2.41
C VAL A 409 -13.98 30.16 -1.70
N SER A 410 -14.49 30.56 -0.52
CA SER A 410 -13.88 31.59 0.32
C SER A 410 -13.48 31.04 1.66
N LEU A 411 -12.23 31.23 2.06
CA LEU A 411 -11.69 30.82 3.36
C LEU A 411 -11.49 32.01 4.27
N TYR A 412 -12.09 31.95 5.46
CA TYR A 412 -11.97 32.95 6.51
C TYR A 412 -11.35 32.30 7.76
N LEU A 413 -10.15 32.74 8.10
CA LEU A 413 -9.47 32.42 9.35
C LEU A 413 -9.77 33.49 10.41
N GLU A 414 -9.42 33.22 11.67
CA GLU A 414 -9.74 34.07 12.81
C GLU A 414 -11.23 34.45 12.90
N SER A 415 -12.09 33.54 12.44
CA SER A 415 -13.52 33.75 12.25
C SER A 415 -14.30 32.66 13.03
N GLU A 416 -14.58 32.92 14.29
CA GLU A 416 -15.37 32.01 15.11
C GLU A 416 -16.86 32.06 14.70
N MET A 417 -17.40 30.89 14.42
CA MET A 417 -18.81 30.74 14.04
C MET A 417 -19.63 30.34 15.25
N THR A 418 -20.35 31.33 15.83
CA THR A 418 -21.38 31.09 16.84
C THR A 418 -22.71 30.72 16.16
N PRO A 419 -23.69 30.18 16.92
CA PRO A 419 -25.03 29.93 16.36
C PRO A 419 -25.66 31.17 15.71
N GLU A 420 -25.42 32.35 16.31
CA GLU A 420 -25.94 33.64 15.84
C GLU A 420 -25.30 34.02 14.48
N THR A 421 -23.95 33.97 14.39
CA THR A 421 -23.23 34.27 13.14
C THR A 421 -23.53 33.29 12.03
N VAL A 422 -23.74 32.00 12.36
CA VAL A 422 -24.20 30.98 11.42
C VAL A 422 -25.59 31.32 10.86
N ALA A 423 -26.52 31.72 11.73
CA ALA A 423 -27.86 32.10 11.31
C ALA A 423 -27.87 33.38 10.45
N GLU A 424 -27.06 34.39 10.84
CA GLU A 424 -26.91 35.64 10.07
C GLU A 424 -26.34 35.43 8.67
N LEU A 425 -25.44 34.45 8.48
CA LEU A 425 -24.85 34.16 7.18
C LEU A 425 -25.89 33.60 6.17
N GLY A 426 -26.95 32.96 6.67
CA GLY A 426 -28.05 32.48 5.83
C GLY A 426 -27.66 31.39 4.82
N ALA A 427 -26.67 30.56 5.11
CA ALA A 427 -26.28 29.46 4.25
C ALA A 427 -27.37 28.38 4.17
N ASP A 428 -27.58 27.81 2.97
CA ASP A 428 -28.56 26.74 2.76
C ASP A 428 -28.21 25.46 3.50
N HIS A 429 -26.92 25.14 3.60
CA HIS A 429 -26.42 23.97 4.31
C HIS A 429 -25.19 24.31 5.15
N ILE A 430 -25.10 23.65 6.30
CA ILE A 430 -24.01 23.85 7.26
C ILE A 430 -23.33 22.49 7.52
N LEU A 431 -22.03 22.43 7.29
CA LEU A 431 -21.16 21.31 7.64
C LEU A 431 -20.32 21.66 8.86
N VAL A 432 -20.49 20.93 9.95
CA VAL A 432 -19.71 21.11 11.16
C VAL A 432 -18.53 20.14 11.14
N THR A 433 -17.31 20.67 11.05
CA THR A 433 -16.05 19.95 10.93
C THR A 433 -15.01 20.42 11.97
N THR A 434 -15.47 20.73 13.16
CA THR A 434 -14.68 21.36 14.23
C THR A 434 -13.67 20.45 14.92
N GLY A 435 -13.59 19.17 14.49
CA GLY A 435 -12.61 18.21 14.97
C GLY A 435 -12.99 17.51 16.27
N SER A 436 -11.98 17.01 16.98
CA SER A 436 -12.12 16.25 18.22
C SER A 436 -10.95 16.56 19.16
N GLU A 437 -11.10 16.23 20.43
CA GLU A 437 -10.08 16.34 21.46
C GLU A 437 -9.76 14.97 22.06
N TRP A 438 -8.52 14.79 22.50
CA TRP A 438 -8.10 13.59 23.21
C TRP A 438 -8.66 13.59 24.63
N LEU A 439 -9.27 12.48 25.02
CA LEU A 439 -9.80 12.32 26.37
C LEU A 439 -8.67 12.03 27.37
N ARG A 440 -8.77 12.62 28.56
CA ARG A 440 -7.78 12.47 29.65
C ARG A 440 -8.12 11.35 30.61
N ASP A 441 -9.32 10.83 30.56
CA ASP A 441 -9.79 9.72 31.37
C ASP A 441 -9.39 8.35 30.78
N LEU A 442 -8.58 8.37 29.71
CA LEU A 442 -8.07 7.20 28.99
C LEU A 442 -9.17 6.34 28.36
N THR A 443 -10.38 6.85 28.18
CA THR A 443 -11.40 6.16 27.38
C THR A 443 -11.09 6.30 25.89
N GLY A 444 -11.41 5.26 25.12
CA GLY A 444 -11.15 5.21 23.70
C GLY A 444 -11.94 4.10 23.00
N ARG A 445 -11.40 3.62 21.89
CA ARG A 445 -12.05 2.62 21.04
C ARG A 445 -12.18 1.26 21.73
N HIS A 446 -11.16 0.84 22.44
CA HIS A 446 -11.09 -0.46 23.11
C HIS A 446 -11.33 -0.35 24.62
N THR A 447 -10.97 0.77 25.21
CA THR A 447 -11.16 1.05 26.65
C THR A 447 -12.42 1.88 26.84
N LEU A 448 -13.56 1.24 27.05
CA LEU A 448 -14.87 1.88 27.11
C LEU A 448 -15.21 2.51 28.46
N ALA A 449 -14.40 2.30 29.48
CA ALA A 449 -14.56 2.88 30.82
C ALA A 449 -13.30 3.64 31.23
N PRO A 450 -13.42 4.72 32.05
CA PRO A 450 -12.25 5.44 32.52
C PRO A 450 -11.24 4.50 33.19
N PHE A 451 -9.98 4.65 32.83
CA PHE A 451 -8.90 3.86 33.39
C PHE A 451 -8.42 4.48 34.71
N HIS A 452 -8.40 3.72 35.79
CA HIS A 452 -7.90 4.17 37.07
C HIS A 452 -6.37 4.19 37.07
N HIS A 453 -5.77 5.38 37.09
CA HIS A 453 -4.35 5.58 37.28
C HIS A 453 -4.04 6.01 38.75
N PRO A 454 -2.82 5.76 39.27
CA PRO A 454 -2.45 6.16 40.58
C PRO A 454 -2.62 7.67 40.82
N GLN A 455 -3.03 8.07 42.03
CA GLN A 455 -3.12 9.48 42.39
C GLN A 455 -1.77 10.18 42.22
N GLY A 456 -1.77 11.34 41.58
CA GLY A 456 -0.56 12.12 41.31
C GLY A 456 0.11 11.85 39.98
N CYS A 457 -0.38 10.91 39.16
CA CYS A 457 0.07 10.78 37.78
C CYS A 457 -0.37 11.99 36.94
N ASP A 458 0.56 12.55 36.16
CA ASP A 458 0.26 13.61 35.19
C ASP A 458 -0.12 12.95 33.86
N VAL A 459 -1.39 13.00 33.51
CA VAL A 459 -1.89 12.46 32.24
C VAL A 459 -1.75 13.53 31.18
N LEU A 460 -0.88 13.30 30.21
CA LEU A 460 -0.67 14.15 29.04
C LEU A 460 -1.32 13.53 27.80
N THR A 461 -2.00 14.37 27.04
CA THR A 461 -2.51 14.00 25.72
C THR A 461 -1.53 14.43 24.63
N PRO A 462 -1.64 13.90 23.40
CA PRO A 462 -0.89 14.43 22.27
C PRO A 462 -1.05 15.93 22.06
N ASP A 463 -2.24 16.49 22.33
CA ASP A 463 -2.49 17.94 22.25
C ASP A 463 -1.65 18.73 23.26
N ASP A 464 -1.41 18.21 24.46
CA ASP A 464 -0.53 18.83 25.44
C ASP A 464 0.92 18.88 24.97
N LEU A 465 1.39 17.77 24.39
CA LEU A 465 2.76 17.68 23.87
C LEU A 465 2.97 18.66 22.70
N MET A 466 1.99 18.76 21.80
CA MET A 466 1.99 19.74 20.71
C MET A 466 1.92 21.19 21.22
N ALA A 467 1.26 21.43 22.35
CA ALA A 467 1.26 22.72 23.03
C ALA A 467 2.55 23.02 23.83
N GLY A 468 3.54 22.12 23.77
CA GLY A 468 4.85 22.29 24.43
C GLY A 468 4.93 21.80 25.87
N ARG A 469 3.86 21.20 26.43
CA ARG A 469 3.96 20.56 27.76
C ARG A 469 4.94 19.38 27.68
N ARG A 470 5.71 19.19 28.76
CA ARG A 470 6.67 18.09 28.89
C ARG A 470 6.30 17.24 30.10
N PRO A 471 6.52 15.90 30.03
CA PRO A 471 6.43 15.05 31.20
C PRO A 471 7.38 15.58 32.28
N LYS A 472 6.90 15.65 33.53
CA LYS A 472 7.70 16.07 34.70
C LYS A 472 8.53 14.90 35.26
N ALA A 473 8.05 13.68 35.03
CA ALA A 473 8.69 12.45 35.48
C ALA A 473 9.75 11.97 34.47
N ARG A 474 10.75 11.25 34.95
CA ARG A 474 11.76 10.61 34.14
C ARG A 474 11.20 9.38 33.42
N ASP A 475 10.33 8.65 34.11
CA ASP A 475 9.71 7.43 33.58
C ASP A 475 8.30 7.81 33.07
N VAL A 476 8.02 7.43 31.83
CA VAL A 476 6.78 7.74 31.12
C VAL A 476 6.17 6.44 30.62
N VAL A 477 4.87 6.26 30.87
CA VAL A 477 4.07 5.16 30.30
C VAL A 477 3.30 5.70 29.12
N LEU A 478 3.48 5.10 27.95
CA LEU A 478 2.67 5.35 26.78
C LEU A 478 1.44 4.42 26.81
N PHE A 479 0.25 5.00 26.83
CA PHE A 479 -1.01 4.26 26.67
C PHE A 479 -1.56 4.49 25.28
N ASP A 480 -1.53 3.43 24.45
CA ASP A 480 -2.08 3.42 23.09
C ASP A 480 -3.29 2.49 23.04
N ASP A 481 -4.49 3.06 23.07
CA ASP A 481 -5.76 2.32 23.03
C ASP A 481 -6.09 1.85 21.61
N ASP A 482 -5.64 2.54 20.58
CA ASP A 482 -6.02 2.26 19.19
C ASP A 482 -5.08 1.25 18.49
N HIS A 483 -3.93 0.98 19.09
CA HIS A 483 -2.90 0.08 18.55
C HIS A 483 -2.44 0.42 17.11
N TYR A 484 -2.73 1.64 16.66
CA TYR A 484 -2.45 2.09 15.30
C TYR A 484 -0.94 2.27 15.04
N TYR A 485 -0.19 2.64 16.07
CA TYR A 485 1.23 2.98 15.95
C TYR A 485 2.17 1.83 16.32
N ARG A 486 1.67 0.63 16.38
CA ARG A 486 2.46 -0.58 16.70
C ARG A 486 3.42 -1.02 15.59
N GLY A 487 3.46 -0.34 14.48
CA GLY A 487 4.38 -0.66 13.39
C GLY A 487 5.74 0.01 13.52
#